data_7a58c178005bdb845e35307327343517
#
_entry.id   7a58c178005bdb845e35307327343517
#
_cell.length_a   1.000
_cell.length_b   1.000
_cell.length_c   1.000
_cell.angle_alpha   90.00
_cell.angle_beta   90.00
_cell.angle_gamma   90.00
#
_symmetry.space_group_name_H-M   'P 1'
#
loop_
_entity.id
_entity.type
_entity.pdbx_description
1 polymer ?
#
loop_
_entity_poly.entity_id
_entity_poly.type
_entity_poly.pdbx_seq_one_letter_code
_entity_poly.pdbx_strand_id
1 'polypeptide(L)'
;MAKDEVLRRLRSVEGHVRGVAKMVEGGDVSYADVVQQTTAIFSAIRRINTVLLKDFVEERATEDGASEELVKDLVKAIDRVTK
;
A
#
# COMPACT_ATOMS: atom_id res chain seq x y z
N MET A 1 3.40 -0.11 -14.78
CA MET A 1 2.88 0.36 -13.49
C MET A 1 1.42 0.76 -13.62
N ALA A 2 0.58 0.33 -12.69
CA ALA A 2 -0.83 0.72 -12.63
C ALA A 2 -0.95 2.15 -12.05
N LYS A 3 -0.50 3.11 -12.80
CA LYS A 3 -0.34 4.50 -12.36
C LYS A 3 -1.62 5.12 -11.78
N ASP A 4 -2.73 4.95 -12.48
CA ASP A 4 -4.01 5.56 -12.06
C ASP A 4 -4.53 4.94 -10.76
N GLU A 5 -4.40 3.63 -10.63
CA GLU A 5 -4.76 2.94 -9.40
C GLU A 5 -3.90 3.39 -8.22
N VAL A 6 -2.59 3.46 -8.43
CA VAL A 6 -1.66 3.88 -7.37
C VAL A 6 -1.95 5.32 -6.95
N LEU A 7 -2.17 6.22 -7.90
CA LEU A 7 -2.51 7.62 -7.59
C LEU A 7 -3.82 7.72 -6.80
N ARG A 8 -4.84 6.97 -7.21
CA ARG A 8 -6.13 6.96 -6.51
C ARG A 8 -5.96 6.52 -5.05
N ARG A 9 -5.18 5.46 -4.83
CA ARG A 9 -4.90 4.95 -3.49
C ARG A 9 -4.09 5.93 -2.65
N LEU A 10 -3.09 6.58 -3.26
CA LEU A 10 -2.29 7.59 -2.56
C LEU A 10 -3.12 8.80 -2.15
N ARG A 11 -4.02 9.24 -3.01
CA ARG A 11 -4.92 10.36 -2.69
C ARG A 11 -5.89 9.99 -1.57
N SER A 12 -6.35 8.76 -1.55
CA SER A 12 -7.19 8.26 -0.46
C SER A 12 -6.45 8.29 0.87
N VAL A 13 -5.19 7.83 0.88
CA VAL A 13 -4.33 7.89 2.07
C VAL A 13 -4.08 9.33 2.51
N GLU A 14 -3.79 10.20 1.56
CA GLU A 14 -3.57 11.63 1.83
C GLU A 14 -4.77 12.24 2.56
N GLY A 15 -5.98 11.98 2.05
CA GLY A 15 -7.20 12.46 2.69
C GLY A 15 -7.39 11.88 4.08
N HIS A 16 -7.08 10.61 4.26
CA HIS A 16 -7.19 9.93 5.55
C HIS A 16 -6.20 10.53 6.56
N VAL A 17 -4.95 10.76 6.15
CA VAL A 17 -3.94 11.41 7.00
C VAL A 17 -4.41 12.81 7.41
N ARG A 18 -4.96 13.58 6.48
CA ARG A 18 -5.48 14.91 6.76
C ARG A 18 -6.62 14.86 7.78
N GLY A 19 -7.52 13.88 7.64
CA GLY A 19 -8.61 13.67 8.59
C GLY A 19 -8.11 13.37 9.99
N VAL A 20 -7.10 12.50 10.11
CA VAL A 20 -6.51 12.17 11.41
C VAL A 20 -5.83 13.39 12.04
N ALA A 21 -5.13 14.18 11.22
CA ALA A 21 -4.51 15.42 11.71
C ALA A 21 -5.54 16.37 12.31
N LYS A 22 -6.71 16.50 11.67
CA LYS A 22 -7.81 17.32 12.20
C LYS A 22 -8.36 16.78 13.52
N MET A 23 -8.47 15.46 13.65
CA MET A 23 -8.88 14.82 14.90
C MET A 23 -7.93 15.19 16.03
N VAL A 24 -6.63 15.12 15.78
CA VAL A 24 -5.61 15.44 16.78
C VAL A 24 -5.64 16.94 17.13
N GLU A 25 -5.79 17.81 16.13
CA GLU A 25 -5.89 19.25 16.34
C GLU A 25 -7.08 19.61 17.23
N GLY A 26 -8.20 18.92 17.05
CA GLY A 26 -9.39 19.14 17.85
C GLY A 26 -9.24 18.80 19.32
N GLY A 27 -8.28 17.92 19.65
CA GLY A 27 -7.95 17.58 21.02
C GLY A 27 -8.95 16.71 21.75
N ASP A 28 -10.09 16.42 21.15
CA ASP A 28 -11.17 15.64 21.78
C ASP A 28 -11.21 14.23 21.19
N VAL A 29 -10.05 13.55 21.25
CA VAL A 29 -9.89 12.21 20.69
C VAL A 29 -8.96 11.40 21.60
N SER A 30 -9.27 10.10 21.76
CA SER A 30 -8.45 9.21 22.58
C SER A 30 -7.21 8.73 21.80
N TYR A 31 -6.16 8.37 22.53
CA TYR A 31 -4.99 7.73 21.92
C TYR A 31 -5.38 6.47 21.15
N ALA A 32 -6.30 5.67 21.72
CA ALA A 32 -6.76 4.44 21.06
C ALA A 32 -7.38 4.72 19.70
N ASP A 33 -8.20 5.77 19.60
CA ASP A 33 -8.84 6.15 18.34
C ASP A 33 -7.80 6.59 17.31
N VAL A 34 -6.82 7.39 17.72
CA VAL A 34 -5.75 7.84 16.82
C VAL A 34 -4.91 6.65 16.35
N VAL A 35 -4.54 5.75 17.25
CA VAL A 35 -3.78 4.55 16.91
C VAL A 35 -4.55 3.67 15.92
N GLN A 36 -5.84 3.50 16.12
CA GLN A 36 -6.68 2.73 15.20
C GLN A 36 -6.64 3.34 13.79
N GLN A 37 -6.76 4.66 13.69
CA GLN A 37 -6.72 5.36 12.41
C GLN A 37 -5.35 5.28 11.74
N THR A 38 -4.27 5.46 12.51
CA THR A 38 -2.91 5.36 11.94
C THR A 38 -2.59 3.94 11.53
N THR A 39 -3.09 2.93 12.24
CA THR A 39 -2.95 1.52 11.85
C THR A 39 -3.63 1.26 10.51
N ALA A 40 -4.81 1.82 10.30
CA ALA A 40 -5.52 1.71 9.02
C ALA A 40 -4.71 2.37 7.88
N ILE A 41 -4.08 3.51 8.15
CA ILE A 41 -3.21 4.20 7.18
C ILE A 41 -2.01 3.33 6.83
N PHE A 42 -1.36 2.71 7.82
CA PHE A 42 -0.26 1.78 7.59
C PHE A 42 -0.68 0.63 6.67
N SER A 43 -1.86 0.04 6.93
CA SER A 43 -2.38 -1.05 6.10
C SER A 43 -2.61 -0.61 4.67
N ALA A 44 -3.14 0.60 4.47
CA ALA A 44 -3.38 1.16 3.14
C ALA A 44 -2.06 1.38 2.40
N ILE A 45 -1.05 1.93 3.07
CA ILE A 45 0.28 2.13 2.49
C ILE A 45 0.93 0.79 2.14
N ARG A 46 0.80 -0.20 3.00
CA ARG A 46 1.32 -1.55 2.73
C ARG A 46 0.73 -2.13 1.47
N ARG A 47 -0.57 -1.94 1.24
CA ARG A 47 -1.23 -2.41 0.01
C ARG A 47 -0.68 -1.71 -1.23
N ILE A 48 -0.44 -0.41 -1.15
CA ILE A 48 0.19 0.35 -2.23
C ILE A 48 1.58 -0.22 -2.52
N ASN A 49 2.36 -0.46 -1.48
CA ASN A 49 3.69 -1.02 -1.60
C ASN A 49 3.65 -2.39 -2.28
N THR A 50 2.68 -3.24 -1.91
CA THR A 50 2.50 -4.55 -2.53
C THR A 50 2.19 -4.44 -4.02
N VAL A 51 1.30 -3.53 -4.41
CA VAL A 51 0.96 -3.30 -5.82
C VAL A 51 2.22 -2.87 -6.60
N LEU A 52 2.97 -1.94 -6.05
CA LEU A 52 4.20 -1.45 -6.70
C LEU A 52 5.25 -2.55 -6.83
N LEU A 53 5.44 -3.37 -5.81
CA LEU A 53 6.39 -4.47 -5.85
C LEU A 53 6.00 -5.52 -6.87
N LYS A 54 4.72 -5.87 -6.96
CA LYS A 54 4.21 -6.82 -7.95
C LYS A 54 4.43 -6.29 -9.37
N ASP A 55 4.07 -5.04 -9.61
CA ASP A 55 4.25 -4.41 -10.92
C ASP A 55 5.74 -4.38 -11.30
N PHE A 56 6.59 -4.04 -10.35
CA PHE A 56 8.04 -4.00 -10.58
C PHE A 56 8.57 -5.38 -10.97
N VAL A 57 8.17 -6.42 -10.24
CA VAL A 57 8.62 -7.79 -10.52
C VAL A 57 8.12 -8.24 -11.90
N GLU A 58 6.87 -7.96 -12.23
CA GLU A 58 6.30 -8.34 -13.53
C GLU A 58 7.01 -7.64 -14.69
N GLU A 59 7.28 -6.34 -14.57
CA GLU A 59 7.98 -5.58 -15.60
C GLU A 59 9.40 -6.09 -15.80
N ARG A 60 10.13 -6.31 -14.70
CA ARG A 60 11.51 -6.82 -14.76
C ARG A 60 11.56 -8.23 -15.34
N ALA A 61 10.63 -9.07 -14.93
CA ALA A 61 10.56 -10.45 -15.42
C ALA A 61 10.29 -10.48 -16.92
N THR A 62 9.42 -9.61 -17.42
CA THR A 62 9.14 -9.51 -18.86
C THR A 62 10.37 -9.07 -19.63
N GLU A 63 11.10 -8.06 -19.14
CA GLU A 63 12.34 -7.59 -19.74
C GLU A 63 13.42 -8.67 -19.78
N ASP A 64 13.54 -9.43 -18.71
CA ASP A 64 14.56 -10.47 -18.56
C ASP A 64 14.17 -11.80 -19.19
N GLY A 65 12.93 -11.92 -19.70
CA GLY A 65 12.43 -13.15 -20.31
C GLY A 65 12.14 -14.26 -19.31
N ALA A 66 11.85 -13.93 -18.07
CA ALA A 66 11.54 -14.91 -17.04
C ALA A 66 10.25 -15.66 -17.34
N SER A 67 10.15 -16.92 -16.88
CA SER A 67 8.97 -17.74 -17.09
C SER A 67 7.77 -17.23 -16.26
N GLU A 68 6.57 -17.52 -16.75
CA GLU A 68 5.34 -17.19 -16.01
C GLU A 68 5.31 -17.84 -14.63
N GLU A 69 5.81 -19.07 -14.51
CA GLU A 69 5.86 -19.76 -13.22
C GLU A 69 6.73 -19.03 -12.20
N LEU A 70 7.90 -18.56 -12.64
CA LEU A 70 8.79 -17.80 -11.77
C LEU A 70 8.12 -16.51 -11.31
N VAL A 71 7.47 -15.79 -12.23
CA VAL A 71 6.75 -14.56 -11.92
C VAL A 71 5.65 -14.83 -10.88
N LYS A 72 4.86 -15.88 -11.08
CA LYS A 72 3.80 -16.26 -10.14
C LYS A 72 4.37 -16.56 -8.75
N ASP A 73 5.48 -17.27 -8.68
CA ASP A 73 6.13 -17.60 -7.42
C ASP A 73 6.62 -16.35 -6.69
N LEU A 74 7.21 -15.42 -7.43
CA LEU A 74 7.67 -14.15 -6.87
C LEU A 74 6.51 -13.30 -6.35
N VAL A 75 5.40 -13.24 -7.09
CA VAL A 75 4.21 -12.51 -6.67
C VAL A 75 3.62 -13.11 -5.40
N LYS A 76 3.56 -14.44 -5.31
CA LYS A 76 3.11 -15.12 -4.10
C LYS A 76 4.01 -14.84 -2.91
N ALA A 77 5.33 -14.78 -3.13
CA ALA A 77 6.28 -14.45 -2.08
C ALA A 77 6.07 -13.03 -1.56
N ILE A 78 5.81 -12.07 -2.44
CA ILE A 78 5.51 -10.68 -2.07
C ILE A 78 4.24 -10.64 -1.21
N ASP A 79 3.18 -11.31 -1.62
CA ASP A 79 1.92 -11.36 -0.84
C ASP A 79 2.15 -11.93 0.56
N ARG A 80 3.00 -12.95 0.66
CA ARG A 80 3.29 -13.60 1.94
C ARG A 80 4.04 -12.68 2.90
N VAL A 81 4.96 -11.88 2.37
CA VAL A 81 5.81 -10.98 3.16
C VAL A 81 5.06 -9.71 3.58
N THR A 82 4.13 -9.25 2.74
CA THR A 82 3.45 -7.96 2.94
C THR A 82 2.09 -8.07 3.65
N LYS A 83 1.70 -9.24 4.07
CA LYS A 83 0.45 -9.45 4.83
C LYS A 83 0.55 -8.92 6.26
#